data_546e38d68d7cc21a1096ec46f23d09e7
#
_entry.id   546e38d68d7cc21a1096ec46f23d09e7
#
_cell.length_a   1.000
_cell.length_b   1.000
_cell.length_c   1.000
_cell.angle_alpha   90.00
_cell.angle_beta   90.00
_cell.angle_gamma   90.00
#
_symmetry.space_group_name_H-M   'P 1'
#
loop_
_entity.id
_entity.type
_entity.pdbx_description
1 polymer ?
#
loop_
_entity_poly.entity_id
_entity_poly.type
_entity_poly.pdbx_seq_one_letter_code
_entity_poly.pdbx_strand_id
1 'polypeptide(L)'
;NYEIKAKDATDGNTIVSTIDANLQSIAESKIAEFNDAMKDSEHEGAKNIGVIMMDPNTGEVLAMATNRTFSLQDPWNADTDKYFTEEERAKTIKQAERVELKKYYSTDEIDAMADEQWSAALSEHYSDEQLEQIHHLALLNQVWNNFCVSSTYEPGSTAKPFTVAAGLE
;
A
#
# COMPACT_ATOMS: atom_id res chain seq x y z
N ASN A 1 -37.94 -3.66 12.41
CA ASN A 1 -37.41 -4.81 11.65
C ASN A 1 -36.84 -4.30 10.35
N TYR A 2 -35.49 -4.26 10.22
CA TYR A 2 -34.84 -4.04 8.96
C TYR A 2 -34.65 -5.39 8.26
N GLU A 3 -35.36 -5.62 7.16
CA GLU A 3 -35.05 -6.74 6.26
C GLU A 3 -33.78 -6.38 5.49
N ILE A 4 -32.70 -7.10 5.77
CA ILE A 4 -31.50 -7.06 4.91
C ILE A 4 -31.85 -7.85 3.65
N LYS A 5 -32.22 -7.16 2.57
CA LYS A 5 -32.32 -7.78 1.25
C LYS A 5 -30.91 -7.99 0.72
N ALA A 6 -30.40 -9.22 0.80
CA ALA A 6 -29.22 -9.62 0.08
C ALA A 6 -29.49 -9.44 -1.43
N LYS A 7 -28.66 -8.63 -2.10
CA LYS A 7 -28.70 -8.53 -3.56
C LYS A 7 -27.79 -9.63 -4.11
N ASP A 8 -28.30 -10.44 -5.01
CA ASP A 8 -27.51 -11.47 -5.67
C ASP A 8 -26.30 -10.83 -6.37
N ALA A 9 -25.16 -11.51 -6.28
CA ALA A 9 -23.96 -11.09 -7.00
C ALA A 9 -24.23 -11.18 -8.52
N THR A 10 -23.81 -10.14 -9.24
CA THR A 10 -23.83 -10.14 -10.72
C THR A 10 -22.40 -10.08 -11.22
N ASP A 11 -22.11 -10.81 -12.30
CA ASP A 11 -20.79 -10.80 -12.92
C ASP A 11 -20.41 -9.38 -13.34
N GLY A 12 -19.16 -9.01 -13.05
CA GLY A 12 -18.58 -7.74 -13.49
C GLY A 12 -18.22 -7.75 -14.98
N ASN A 13 -17.83 -6.58 -15.47
CA ASN A 13 -17.34 -6.45 -16.85
C ASN A 13 -15.90 -7.00 -16.96
N THR A 14 -15.57 -7.56 -18.11
CA THR A 14 -14.18 -7.93 -18.44
C THR A 14 -13.36 -6.66 -18.63
N ILE A 15 -12.18 -6.61 -18.00
CA ILE A 15 -11.20 -5.53 -18.17
C ILE A 15 -10.08 -6.06 -19.06
N VAL A 16 -9.77 -5.32 -20.14
CA VAL A 16 -8.61 -5.57 -20.98
C VAL A 16 -7.59 -4.49 -20.67
N SER A 17 -6.43 -4.88 -20.15
CA SER A 17 -5.34 -3.95 -19.82
C SER A 17 -4.31 -3.90 -20.96
N THR A 18 -3.48 -2.85 -20.95
CA THR A 18 -2.35 -2.69 -21.88
C THR A 18 -1.07 -3.37 -21.37
N ILE A 19 -1.12 -4.00 -20.21
CA ILE A 19 0.04 -4.68 -19.61
C ILE A 19 0.49 -5.84 -20.49
N ASP A 20 1.76 -5.80 -20.91
CA ASP A 20 2.44 -6.92 -21.55
C ASP A 20 3.02 -7.85 -20.49
N ALA A 21 2.57 -9.11 -20.49
CA ALA A 21 2.96 -10.08 -19.47
C ALA A 21 4.47 -10.38 -19.46
N ASN A 22 5.16 -10.29 -20.61
CA ASN A 22 6.60 -10.51 -20.66
C ASN A 22 7.36 -9.33 -20.08
N LEU A 23 6.99 -8.10 -20.44
CA LEU A 23 7.60 -6.89 -19.90
C LEU A 23 7.34 -6.78 -18.39
N GLN A 24 6.14 -7.11 -17.94
CA GLN A 24 5.80 -7.15 -16.52
C GLN A 24 6.69 -8.14 -15.77
N SER A 25 6.82 -9.37 -16.27
CA SER A 25 7.66 -10.41 -15.66
C SER A 25 9.15 -10.03 -15.63
N ILE A 26 9.66 -9.37 -16.68
CA ILE A 26 11.02 -8.86 -16.70
C ILE A 26 11.21 -7.77 -15.65
N ALA A 27 10.28 -6.83 -15.54
CA ALA A 27 10.33 -5.76 -14.55
C ALA A 27 10.33 -6.32 -13.12
N GLU A 28 9.43 -7.25 -12.81
CA GLU A 28 9.35 -7.91 -11.50
C GLU A 28 10.64 -8.67 -11.16
N SER A 29 11.18 -9.43 -12.12
CA SER A 29 12.45 -10.16 -11.94
C SER A 29 13.61 -9.22 -11.65
N LYS A 30 13.70 -8.09 -12.37
CA LYS A 30 14.77 -7.10 -12.15
C LYS A 30 14.62 -6.32 -10.84
N ILE A 31 13.39 -6.06 -10.41
CA ILE A 31 13.12 -5.50 -9.08
C ILE A 31 13.59 -6.47 -7.98
N ALA A 32 13.26 -7.76 -8.11
CA ALA A 32 13.67 -8.76 -7.13
C ALA A 32 15.19 -8.89 -7.05
N GLU A 33 15.87 -8.98 -8.20
CA GLU A 33 17.33 -9.04 -8.30
C GLU A 33 17.99 -7.80 -7.65
N PHE A 34 17.49 -6.60 -7.95
CA PHE A 34 18.01 -5.37 -7.38
C PHE A 34 17.75 -5.30 -5.86
N ASN A 35 16.54 -5.68 -5.42
CA ASN A 35 16.19 -5.68 -4.01
C ASN A 35 17.08 -6.64 -3.21
N ASP A 36 17.36 -7.82 -3.74
CA ASP A 36 18.25 -8.80 -3.11
C ASP A 36 19.71 -8.29 -3.05
N ALA A 37 20.15 -7.57 -4.07
CA ALA A 37 21.47 -6.95 -4.09
C ALA A 37 21.63 -5.79 -3.07
N MET A 38 20.52 -5.20 -2.62
CA MET A 38 20.49 -4.12 -1.62
C MET A 38 20.36 -4.64 -0.20
N LYS A 39 20.19 -5.94 0.02
CA LYS A 39 20.14 -6.53 1.37
C LYS A 39 21.52 -6.54 1.99
N ASP A 40 21.58 -6.20 3.26
CA ASP A 40 22.77 -6.30 4.10
C ASP A 40 22.41 -6.82 5.51
N SER A 41 23.30 -6.74 6.48
CA SER A 41 23.07 -7.20 7.86
C SER A 41 22.05 -6.35 8.63
N GLU A 42 21.73 -5.16 8.14
CA GLU A 42 20.85 -4.18 8.82
C GLU A 42 19.58 -3.90 8.03
N HIS A 43 19.55 -4.22 6.72
CA HIS A 43 18.44 -3.87 5.82
C HIS A 43 17.97 -5.07 5.00
N GLU A 44 16.66 -5.29 4.97
CA GLU A 44 15.97 -6.31 4.17
C GLU A 44 15.87 -5.96 2.66
N GLY A 45 16.67 -4.99 2.19
CA GLY A 45 16.68 -4.48 0.83
C GLY A 45 16.14 -3.05 0.73
N ALA A 46 15.80 -2.64 -0.46
CA ALA A 46 15.26 -1.29 -0.70
C ALA A 46 13.82 -1.17 -0.17
N LYS A 47 13.53 -0.07 0.50
CA LYS A 47 12.21 0.19 1.10
C LYS A 47 11.09 0.20 0.08
N ASN A 48 11.28 0.92 -1.03
CA ASN A 48 10.32 1.00 -2.13
C ASN A 48 11.07 1.04 -3.46
N ILE A 49 10.68 0.15 -4.35
CA ILE A 49 11.12 0.13 -5.75
C ILE A 49 9.87 0.14 -6.61
N GLY A 50 9.82 1.04 -7.59
CA GLY A 50 8.75 1.08 -8.57
C GLY A 50 9.32 1.21 -9.97
N VAL A 51 8.75 0.46 -10.91
CA VAL A 51 9.06 0.51 -12.33
C VAL A 51 7.76 0.71 -13.11
N ILE A 52 7.73 1.72 -13.97
CA ILE A 52 6.65 1.91 -14.94
C ILE A 52 7.30 1.93 -16.32
N MET A 53 6.80 1.09 -17.23
CA MET A 53 7.14 1.11 -18.65
C MET A 53 5.95 1.61 -19.45
N MET A 54 6.16 2.61 -20.28
CA MET A 54 5.12 3.27 -21.05
C MET A 54 5.56 3.44 -22.49
N ASP A 55 4.66 3.22 -23.45
CA ASP A 55 4.88 3.60 -24.84
C ASP A 55 4.75 5.12 -24.96
N PRO A 56 5.80 5.85 -25.39
CA PRO A 56 5.76 7.30 -25.47
C PRO A 56 4.86 7.84 -26.59
N ASN A 57 4.47 7.02 -27.56
CA ASN A 57 3.62 7.44 -28.68
C ASN A 57 2.13 7.30 -28.35
N THR A 58 1.76 6.26 -27.60
CA THR A 58 0.35 5.96 -27.29
C THR A 58 -0.03 6.33 -25.87
N GLY A 59 0.94 6.39 -24.95
CA GLY A 59 0.72 6.58 -23.52
C GLY A 59 0.28 5.29 -22.81
N GLU A 60 0.28 4.15 -23.51
CA GLU A 60 -0.07 2.86 -22.92
C GLU A 60 0.95 2.42 -21.89
N VAL A 61 0.48 2.01 -20.69
CA VAL A 61 1.33 1.41 -19.67
C VAL A 61 1.51 -0.07 -19.98
N LEU A 62 2.73 -0.45 -20.32
CA LEU A 62 3.10 -1.81 -20.72
C LEU A 62 3.56 -2.68 -19.53
N ALA A 63 4.10 -2.07 -18.49
CA ALA A 63 4.42 -2.74 -17.22
C ALA A 63 4.35 -1.75 -16.06
N MET A 64 3.92 -2.24 -14.90
CA MET A 64 3.92 -1.48 -13.65
C MET A 64 4.19 -2.45 -12.52
N ALA A 65 5.38 -2.37 -11.93
CA ALA A 65 5.85 -3.33 -10.94
C ALA A 65 6.46 -2.64 -9.72
N THR A 66 6.32 -3.27 -8.57
CA THR A 66 6.90 -2.83 -7.29
C THR A 66 7.60 -3.98 -6.59
N ASN A 67 8.41 -3.68 -5.57
CA ASN A 67 9.03 -4.72 -4.74
C ASN A 67 8.06 -5.34 -3.72
N ARG A 68 6.83 -4.83 -3.60
CA ARG A 68 5.78 -5.44 -2.77
C ARG A 68 4.85 -6.26 -3.65
N THR A 69 4.87 -7.57 -3.48
CA THR A 69 4.08 -8.51 -4.28
C THR A 69 3.24 -9.40 -3.37
N PHE A 70 2.10 -9.82 -3.86
CA PHE A 70 1.21 -10.76 -3.19
C PHE A 70 0.51 -11.66 -4.20
N SER A 71 -0.03 -12.79 -3.76
CA SER A 71 -0.79 -13.69 -4.62
C SER A 71 -2.17 -13.11 -4.92
N LEU A 72 -2.51 -12.91 -6.18
CA LEU A 72 -3.87 -12.52 -6.58
C LEU A 72 -4.90 -13.64 -6.32
N GLN A 73 -4.45 -14.88 -6.18
CA GLN A 73 -5.31 -16.02 -5.85
C GLN A 73 -5.67 -16.06 -4.35
N ASP A 74 -4.79 -15.49 -3.53
CA ASP A 74 -4.97 -15.44 -2.07
C ASP A 74 -4.40 -14.13 -1.50
N PRO A 75 -5.04 -12.99 -1.79
CA PRO A 75 -4.53 -11.68 -1.40
C PRO A 75 -4.57 -11.43 0.11
N TRP A 76 -5.46 -12.14 0.83
CA TRP A 76 -5.66 -11.98 2.27
C TRP A 76 -4.55 -12.59 3.12
N ASN A 77 -3.78 -13.54 2.57
CA ASN A 77 -2.65 -14.20 3.22
C ASN A 77 -1.29 -13.68 2.72
N ALA A 78 -1.21 -12.39 2.35
CA ALA A 78 0.07 -11.79 2.02
C ALA A 78 0.98 -11.74 3.27
N ASP A 79 2.23 -12.15 3.09
CA ASP A 79 3.25 -12.10 4.15
C ASP A 79 3.64 -10.64 4.43
N THR A 80 3.00 -10.04 5.44
CA THR A 80 3.27 -8.67 5.83
C THR A 80 4.60 -8.51 6.55
N ASP A 81 5.13 -9.56 7.18
CA ASP A 81 6.37 -9.51 7.97
C ASP A 81 7.59 -9.30 7.05
N LYS A 82 7.48 -9.75 5.81
CA LYS A 82 8.51 -9.57 4.78
C LYS A 82 8.74 -8.09 4.40
N TYR A 83 7.73 -7.21 4.55
CA TYR A 83 7.75 -5.89 3.96
C TYR A 83 7.86 -4.74 4.95
N PHE A 84 7.75 -5.01 6.24
CA PHE A 84 7.75 -3.97 7.27
C PHE A 84 8.70 -4.28 8.41
N THR A 85 9.49 -3.29 8.79
CA THR A 85 10.18 -3.31 10.07
C THR A 85 9.17 -3.23 11.22
N GLU A 86 9.57 -3.61 12.43
CA GLU A 86 8.72 -3.48 13.61
C GLU A 86 8.24 -2.04 13.85
N GLU A 87 9.09 -1.05 13.60
CA GLU A 87 8.73 0.36 13.71
C GLU A 87 7.64 0.76 12.70
N GLU A 88 7.79 0.33 11.43
CA GLU A 88 6.82 0.61 10.38
C GLU A 88 5.48 -0.08 10.65
N ARG A 89 5.51 -1.31 11.17
CA ARG A 89 4.32 -2.04 11.61
C ARG A 89 3.60 -1.29 12.72
N ALA A 90 4.32 -0.94 13.78
CA ALA A 90 3.77 -0.22 14.92
C ALA A 90 3.15 1.12 14.50
N LYS A 91 3.83 1.86 13.61
CA LYS A 91 3.31 3.13 13.07
C LYS A 91 2.04 2.93 12.25
N THR A 92 1.99 1.90 11.40
CA THR A 92 0.82 1.59 10.56
C THR A 92 -0.36 1.18 11.43
N ILE A 93 -0.14 0.32 12.41
CA ILE A 93 -1.14 -0.13 13.38
C ILE A 93 -1.68 1.06 14.17
N LYS A 94 -0.81 1.88 14.76
CA LYS A 94 -1.23 3.06 15.54
C LYS A 94 -2.04 4.04 14.70
N GLN A 95 -1.72 4.16 13.41
CA GLN A 95 -2.50 4.99 12.49
C GLN A 95 -3.89 4.40 12.20
N ALA A 96 -4.01 3.08 12.06
CA ALA A 96 -5.29 2.40 11.88
C ALA A 96 -6.17 2.54 13.13
N GLU A 97 -5.61 2.30 14.31
CA GLU A 97 -6.28 2.52 15.60
C GLU A 97 -6.78 3.96 15.76
N ARG A 98 -5.95 4.94 15.34
CA ARG A 98 -6.36 6.34 15.34
C ARG A 98 -7.57 6.62 14.46
N VAL A 99 -7.66 5.96 13.29
CA VAL A 99 -8.84 6.07 12.42
C VAL A 99 -10.07 5.48 13.09
N GLU A 100 -9.93 4.37 13.78
CA GLU A 100 -11.00 3.75 14.53
C GLU A 100 -11.48 4.61 15.70
N LEU A 101 -10.55 5.15 16.49
CA LEU A 101 -10.87 6.03 17.62
C LEU A 101 -11.58 7.32 17.19
N LYS A 102 -11.32 7.85 15.99
CA LYS A 102 -12.03 9.03 15.46
C LYS A 102 -13.53 8.85 15.29
N LYS A 103 -14.04 7.62 15.35
CA LYS A 103 -15.47 7.34 15.35
C LYS A 103 -16.15 7.73 16.67
N TYR A 104 -15.38 7.84 17.75
CA TYR A 104 -15.87 8.03 19.12
C TYR A 104 -15.31 9.28 19.80
N TYR A 105 -14.11 9.72 19.43
CA TYR A 105 -13.37 10.80 20.04
C TYR A 105 -12.97 11.87 19.02
N SER A 106 -12.84 13.10 19.44
CA SER A 106 -12.28 14.17 18.62
C SER A 106 -10.76 14.00 18.42
N THR A 107 -10.22 14.69 17.42
CA THR A 107 -8.78 14.64 17.14
C THR A 107 -7.95 15.14 18.33
N ASP A 108 -8.40 16.20 19.00
CA ASP A 108 -7.70 16.80 20.14
C ASP A 108 -7.69 15.86 21.37
N GLU A 109 -8.79 15.15 21.61
CA GLU A 109 -8.87 14.14 22.67
C GLU A 109 -7.92 12.97 22.38
N ILE A 110 -7.89 12.47 21.16
CA ILE A 110 -6.99 11.37 20.73
C ILE A 110 -5.52 11.80 20.87
N ASP A 111 -5.18 13.04 20.47
CA ASP A 111 -3.81 13.54 20.52
C ASP A 111 -3.32 13.79 21.95
N ALA A 112 -4.23 13.96 22.90
CA ALA A 112 -3.93 14.11 24.31
C ALA A 112 -3.87 12.77 25.09
N MET A 113 -4.26 11.66 24.47
CA MET A 113 -4.27 10.34 25.14
C MET A 113 -2.85 9.84 25.43
N ALA A 114 -2.61 9.44 26.66
CA ALA A 114 -1.47 8.60 27.00
C ALA A 114 -1.69 7.15 26.51
N ASP A 115 -0.63 6.35 26.40
CA ASP A 115 -0.73 4.98 25.86
C ASP A 115 -1.71 4.09 26.63
N GLU A 116 -1.82 4.26 27.96
CA GLU A 116 -2.79 3.52 28.79
C GLU A 116 -4.25 3.92 28.46
N GLN A 117 -4.49 5.21 28.25
CA GLN A 117 -5.81 5.72 27.86
C GLN A 117 -6.17 5.29 26.44
N TRP A 118 -5.20 5.27 25.53
CA TRP A 118 -5.35 4.78 24.18
C TRP A 118 -5.80 3.30 24.16
N SER A 119 -5.08 2.44 24.89
CA SER A 119 -5.42 1.03 25.00
C SER A 119 -6.79 0.80 25.63
N ALA A 120 -7.13 1.56 26.68
CA ALA A 120 -8.44 1.48 27.33
C ALA A 120 -9.58 1.91 26.39
N ALA A 121 -9.39 2.99 25.63
CA ALA A 121 -10.36 3.50 24.66
C ALA A 121 -10.62 2.49 23.53
N LEU A 122 -9.56 1.81 23.06
CA LEU A 122 -9.72 0.73 22.08
C LEU A 122 -10.50 -0.46 22.65
N SER A 123 -10.13 -0.92 23.84
CA SER A 123 -10.77 -2.07 24.50
C SER A 123 -12.23 -1.80 24.92
N GLU A 124 -12.63 -0.53 25.05
CA GLU A 124 -14.03 -0.16 25.31
C GLU A 124 -14.93 -0.44 24.09
N HIS A 125 -14.40 -0.34 22.88
CA HIS A 125 -15.18 -0.40 21.65
C HIS A 125 -14.89 -1.64 20.78
N TYR A 126 -13.76 -2.31 20.98
CA TYR A 126 -13.31 -3.43 20.15
C TYR A 126 -12.82 -4.60 20.99
N SER A 127 -13.15 -5.83 20.58
CA SER A 127 -12.52 -7.03 21.14
C SER A 127 -11.11 -7.21 20.59
N ASP A 128 -10.29 -8.04 21.25
CA ASP A 128 -8.92 -8.36 20.80
C ASP A 128 -8.93 -8.93 19.36
N GLU A 129 -9.90 -9.80 19.03
CA GLU A 129 -10.05 -10.36 17.69
C GLU A 129 -10.38 -9.30 16.64
N GLN A 130 -11.19 -8.31 16.99
CA GLN A 130 -11.50 -7.19 16.08
C GLN A 130 -10.29 -6.28 15.88
N LEU A 131 -9.51 -6.02 16.93
CA LEU A 131 -8.27 -5.26 16.83
C LEU A 131 -7.25 -5.99 15.96
N GLU A 132 -7.07 -7.29 16.14
CA GLU A 132 -6.22 -8.11 15.27
C GLU A 132 -6.62 -8.01 13.80
N GLN A 133 -7.92 -8.07 13.49
CA GLN A 133 -8.42 -7.90 12.12
C GLN A 133 -8.13 -6.50 11.58
N ILE A 134 -8.33 -5.45 12.37
CA ILE A 134 -8.03 -4.06 11.98
C ILE A 134 -6.54 -3.90 11.70
N HIS A 135 -5.67 -4.42 12.55
CA HIS A 135 -4.22 -4.37 12.41
C HIS A 135 -3.76 -5.12 11.15
N HIS A 136 -4.24 -6.34 10.97
CA HIS A 136 -3.92 -7.15 9.81
C HIS A 136 -4.36 -6.47 8.50
N LEU A 137 -5.59 -5.98 8.46
CA LEU A 137 -6.12 -5.27 7.29
C LEU A 137 -5.34 -3.98 6.98
N ALA A 138 -4.90 -3.25 8.00
CA ALA A 138 -4.09 -2.06 7.83
C ALA A 138 -2.73 -2.37 7.16
N LEU A 139 -2.08 -3.46 7.56
CA LEU A 139 -0.83 -3.92 6.96
C LEU A 139 -1.05 -4.45 5.54
N LEU A 140 -2.10 -5.24 5.31
CA LEU A 140 -2.47 -5.71 3.97
C LEU A 140 -2.72 -4.55 3.01
N ASN A 141 -3.44 -3.52 3.43
CA ASN A 141 -3.67 -2.32 2.62
C ASN A 141 -2.37 -1.64 2.18
N GLN A 142 -1.33 -1.67 3.01
CA GLN A 142 -0.02 -1.16 2.63
C GLN A 142 0.70 -2.05 1.61
N VAL A 143 0.50 -3.37 1.67
CA VAL A 143 1.05 -4.32 0.67
C VAL A 143 0.31 -4.19 -0.66
N TRP A 144 -1.03 -4.09 -0.62
CA TRP A 144 -1.86 -3.96 -1.83
C TRP A 144 -1.69 -2.61 -2.54
N ASN A 145 -1.25 -1.58 -1.82
CA ASN A 145 -1.02 -0.27 -2.41
C ASN A 145 0.14 -0.31 -3.40
N ASN A 146 -0.17 0.03 -4.65
CA ASN A 146 0.87 0.17 -5.66
C ASN A 146 1.61 1.49 -5.48
N PHE A 147 2.87 1.41 -5.07
CA PHE A 147 3.76 2.55 -4.86
C PHE A 147 3.82 3.49 -6.07
N CYS A 148 3.79 2.95 -7.28
CA CYS A 148 3.88 3.73 -8.51
C CYS A 148 2.73 4.74 -8.70
N VAL A 149 1.56 4.50 -8.09
CA VAL A 149 0.37 5.34 -8.26
C VAL A 149 -0.16 5.95 -6.97
N SER A 150 0.18 5.37 -5.82
CA SER A 150 -0.38 5.81 -4.53
C SER A 150 0.58 6.59 -3.65
N SER A 151 1.86 6.65 -4.00
CA SER A 151 2.88 7.33 -3.20
C SER A 151 3.42 8.56 -3.89
N THR A 152 3.81 9.54 -3.11
CA THR A 152 4.55 10.72 -3.58
C THR A 152 6.04 10.53 -3.36
N TYR A 153 6.86 11.15 -4.21
CA TYR A 153 8.32 11.17 -4.07
C TYR A 153 8.88 12.51 -4.56
N GLU A 154 10.09 12.83 -4.16
CA GLU A 154 10.80 14.01 -4.64
C GLU A 154 11.50 13.68 -5.97
N PRO A 155 11.05 14.23 -7.11
CA PRO A 155 11.57 13.86 -8.43
C PRO A 155 12.99 14.38 -8.67
N GLY A 156 13.42 15.39 -7.93
CA GLY A 156 14.72 16.00 -8.11
C GLY A 156 14.93 16.50 -9.55
N SER A 157 16.17 16.27 -10.12
CA SER A 157 16.51 16.71 -11.48
C SER A 157 15.67 16.10 -12.59
N THR A 158 14.93 15.02 -12.32
CA THR A 158 14.02 14.41 -13.31
C THR A 158 12.81 15.29 -13.63
N ALA A 159 12.52 16.31 -12.82
CA ALA A 159 11.51 17.32 -13.09
C ALA A 159 11.97 18.41 -14.09
N LYS A 160 13.28 18.56 -14.34
CA LYS A 160 13.82 19.62 -15.21
C LYS A 160 13.31 19.60 -16.66
N PRO A 161 13.12 18.44 -17.32
CA PRO A 161 12.53 18.39 -18.67
C PRO A 161 11.17 19.08 -18.77
N PHE A 162 10.32 18.97 -17.73
CA PHE A 162 9.01 19.66 -17.72
C PHE A 162 9.18 21.18 -17.66
N THR A 163 10.13 21.68 -16.85
CA THR A 163 10.42 23.11 -16.76
C THR A 163 10.97 23.66 -18.07
N VAL A 164 11.84 22.88 -18.73
CA VAL A 164 12.41 23.27 -20.03
C VAL A 164 11.32 23.28 -21.11
N ALA A 165 10.48 22.25 -21.16
CA ALA A 165 9.38 22.18 -22.13
C ALA A 165 8.43 23.39 -22.00
N ALA A 166 8.03 23.72 -20.77
CA ALA A 166 7.18 24.90 -20.50
C ALA A 166 7.85 26.24 -20.84
N GLY A 167 9.18 26.29 -20.87
CA GLY A 167 9.91 27.50 -21.29
C GLY A 167 10.16 27.64 -22.78
N LEU A 168 9.85 26.57 -23.56
CA LEU A 168 9.98 26.55 -25.02
C LEU A 168 8.66 26.83 -25.75
N GLU A 169 7.52 26.76 -25.06
CA GLU A 169 6.20 27.20 -25.53
C GLU A 169 6.03 28.73 -25.38
#